data_ca127b5ca4f7a037a9cb43a117d5e774
#
_entry.id   ca127b5ca4f7a037a9cb43a117d5e774
#
_cell.length_a   1.000
_cell.length_b   1.000
_cell.length_c   1.000
_cell.angle_alpha   90.00
_cell.angle_beta   90.00
_cell.angle_gamma   90.00
#
_symmetry.space_group_name_H-M   'P 1'
#
loop_
_entity.id
_entity.type
_entity.pdbx_description
1 polymer ?
#
loop_
_entity_poly.entity_id
_entity_poly.type
_entity_poly.pdbx_seq_one_letter_code
_entity_poly.pdbx_strand_id
1 'polypeptide(L)'
;MTERPQSGFTRALFALIGGQIALHSCMTGIRMAAPLAALREGHAAWAVGVLLGLFAAAPVVLALAAGRLADRHGYHLPIRVAVALTIVGGICAVIATVVPAGQFIGLCIAALLTGAGTSFGLIAIQRSAGRMANGTTDLKRIFSWLGLAPALANVIGPVIAGTLIDLAGFQLAFAVLAALPLASLVWARFVPVEARAAVAPAERRPNSWDLLGAPGFTRLLFVNWLLASSWDVHTFLVPILGHERGFSASAIGLVLGVFAIAVAAVRLVIPLLAHRLREAHVLVGAMLMCAAVFAVYPLAHTAWVMGCCAAVLGLALGAVQPMVMTTLHQITPAPRHGEAIALRSMAINLSSAVMPLAFGLAGATLGASALFWLMGAAVGSGSLAARHIDAAKPAYP
;
A
#
# COMPACT_ATOMS: atom_id res chain seq x y z
N MET A 1 33.00 -8.06 -20.61
CA MET A 1 32.04 -7.99 -19.48
C MET A 1 32.73 -7.26 -18.34
N THR A 2 32.54 -5.95 -18.25
CA THR A 2 33.11 -5.14 -17.16
C THR A 2 32.22 -5.32 -15.94
N GLU A 3 32.73 -6.01 -14.90
CA GLU A 3 32.10 -6.07 -13.58
C GLU A 3 31.85 -4.66 -13.09
N ARG A 4 30.57 -4.27 -12.94
CA ARG A 4 30.25 -3.03 -12.24
C ARG A 4 30.74 -3.18 -10.80
N PRO A 5 31.44 -2.18 -10.23
CA PRO A 5 31.89 -2.27 -8.83
C PRO A 5 30.68 -2.50 -7.94
N GLN A 6 30.69 -3.60 -7.19
CA GLN A 6 29.58 -4.04 -6.30
C GLN A 6 29.16 -2.92 -5.31
N SER A 7 30.07 -2.03 -4.94
CA SER A 7 29.81 -0.89 -4.07
C SER A 7 28.84 0.16 -4.67
N GLY A 8 28.91 0.41 -5.98
CA GLY A 8 28.02 1.37 -6.66
C GLY A 8 26.59 0.86 -6.80
N PHE A 9 26.42 -0.44 -7.05
CA PHE A 9 25.12 -1.11 -7.11
C PHE A 9 24.41 -1.05 -5.74
N THR A 10 25.09 -1.45 -4.69
CA THR A 10 24.56 -1.45 -3.32
C THR A 10 24.15 -0.05 -2.89
N ARG A 11 24.99 0.95 -3.16
CA ARG A 11 24.70 2.36 -2.84
C ARG A 11 23.45 2.89 -3.54
N ALA A 12 23.29 2.59 -4.82
CA ALA A 12 22.11 3.00 -5.59
C ALA A 12 20.83 2.31 -5.09
N LEU A 13 20.88 1.01 -4.76
CA LEU A 13 19.74 0.29 -4.21
C LEU A 13 19.31 0.86 -2.84
N PHE A 14 20.25 1.12 -1.94
CA PHE A 14 19.94 1.78 -0.66
C PHE A 14 19.37 3.17 -0.85
N ALA A 15 19.85 3.92 -1.86
CA ALA A 15 19.31 5.22 -2.19
C ALA A 15 17.84 5.15 -2.67
N LEU A 16 17.50 4.16 -3.50
CA LEU A 16 16.12 3.93 -3.92
C LEU A 16 15.22 3.57 -2.74
N ILE A 17 15.69 2.68 -1.83
CA ILE A 17 14.95 2.28 -0.62
C ILE A 17 14.75 3.50 0.31
N GLY A 18 15.81 4.26 0.61
CA GLY A 18 15.74 5.44 1.48
C GLY A 18 14.83 6.53 0.90
N GLY A 19 14.92 6.78 -0.40
CA GLY A 19 14.02 7.71 -1.10
C GLY A 19 12.56 7.26 -1.05
N GLN A 20 12.30 5.97 -1.20
CA GLN A 20 10.95 5.41 -1.10
C GLN A 20 10.40 5.51 0.33
N ILE A 21 11.20 5.19 1.36
CA ILE A 21 10.79 5.33 2.76
C ILE A 21 10.37 6.77 3.04
N ALA A 22 11.18 7.75 2.68
CA ALA A 22 10.91 9.15 2.94
C ALA A 22 9.60 9.63 2.28
N LEU A 23 9.44 9.35 0.97
CA LEU A 23 8.25 9.74 0.22
C LEU A 23 6.98 9.02 0.72
N HIS A 24 7.08 7.72 0.97
CA HIS A 24 5.95 6.90 1.36
C HIS A 24 5.53 7.17 2.81
N SER A 25 6.47 7.49 3.72
CA SER A 25 6.16 7.86 5.11
C SER A 25 5.35 9.15 5.21
N CYS A 26 5.62 10.14 4.35
CA CYS A 26 4.78 11.33 4.26
C CYS A 26 3.33 10.95 3.92
N MET A 27 3.13 10.17 2.87
CA MET A 27 1.80 9.75 2.42
C MET A 27 1.07 8.94 3.49
N THR A 28 1.72 7.95 4.12
CA THR A 28 1.09 7.11 5.14
C THR A 28 0.77 7.87 6.42
N GLY A 29 1.62 8.84 6.80
CA GLY A 29 1.38 9.74 7.92
C GLY A 29 0.18 10.65 7.67
N ILE A 30 0.10 11.30 6.49
CA ILE A 30 -1.04 12.15 6.12
C ILE A 30 -2.31 11.29 5.94
N ARG A 31 -2.19 10.08 5.42
CA ARG A 31 -3.30 9.12 5.28
C ARG A 31 -3.93 8.74 6.63
N MET A 32 -3.16 8.75 7.72
CA MET A 32 -3.67 8.57 9.08
C MET A 32 -4.17 9.89 9.69
N ALA A 33 -3.40 10.98 9.56
CA ALA A 33 -3.69 12.23 10.22
C ALA A 33 -4.89 12.99 9.62
N ALA A 34 -5.07 12.96 8.29
CA ALA A 34 -6.16 13.68 7.63
C ALA A 34 -7.56 13.16 8.02
N PRO A 35 -7.83 11.83 8.06
CA PRO A 35 -9.06 11.30 8.62
C PRO A 35 -9.29 11.70 10.08
N LEU A 36 -8.26 11.64 10.92
CA LEU A 36 -8.37 12.05 12.33
C LEU A 36 -8.69 13.54 12.45
N ALA A 37 -8.09 14.40 11.64
CA ALA A 37 -8.41 15.82 11.61
C ALA A 37 -9.88 16.05 11.26
N ALA A 38 -10.36 15.37 10.19
CA ALA A 38 -11.76 15.46 9.78
C ALA A 38 -12.73 14.97 10.88
N LEU A 39 -12.43 13.86 11.55
CA LEU A 39 -13.25 13.33 12.63
C LEU A 39 -13.29 14.28 13.86
N ARG A 40 -12.15 14.88 14.22
CA ARG A 40 -12.09 15.84 15.36
C ARG A 40 -12.88 17.12 15.09
N GLU A 41 -13.02 17.51 13.83
CA GLU A 41 -13.88 18.63 13.42
C GLU A 41 -15.38 18.26 13.30
N GLY A 42 -15.72 17.01 13.61
CA GLY A 42 -17.11 16.54 13.61
C GLY A 42 -17.62 16.03 12.26
N HIS A 43 -16.73 15.84 11.27
CA HIS A 43 -17.13 15.20 10.02
C HIS A 43 -17.49 13.74 10.24
N ALA A 44 -18.55 13.27 9.56
CA ALA A 44 -18.99 11.88 9.64
C ALA A 44 -18.03 10.90 8.95
N ALA A 45 -18.20 9.61 9.19
CA ALA A 45 -17.34 8.53 8.66
C ALA A 45 -17.23 8.51 7.11
N TRP A 46 -18.24 9.02 6.38
CA TRP A 46 -18.15 9.15 4.92
C TRP A 46 -17.00 10.06 4.47
N ALA A 47 -16.70 11.10 5.26
CA ALA A 47 -15.59 12.01 4.96
C ALA A 47 -14.23 11.29 5.01
N VAL A 48 -14.06 10.36 5.97
CA VAL A 48 -12.88 9.47 6.03
C VAL A 48 -12.80 8.62 4.76
N GLY A 49 -13.94 8.06 4.32
CA GLY A 49 -14.04 7.28 3.09
C GLY A 49 -13.61 8.09 1.85
N VAL A 50 -14.10 9.34 1.73
CA VAL A 50 -13.70 10.24 0.64
C VAL A 50 -12.19 10.49 0.67
N LEU A 51 -11.64 10.85 1.83
CA LEU A 51 -10.20 11.11 1.95
C LEU A 51 -9.36 9.90 1.54
N LEU A 52 -9.66 8.72 2.07
CA LEU A 52 -8.91 7.50 1.73
C LEU A 52 -9.10 7.07 0.27
N GLY A 53 -10.30 7.25 -0.27
CA GLY A 53 -10.59 7.02 -1.69
C GLY A 53 -9.76 7.93 -2.60
N LEU A 54 -9.59 9.21 -2.24
CA LEU A 54 -8.81 10.19 -3.01
C LEU A 54 -7.30 9.84 -3.02
N PHE A 55 -6.73 9.32 -1.92
CA PHE A 55 -5.34 8.83 -1.90
C PHE A 55 -5.11 7.72 -2.93
N ALA A 56 -6.11 6.86 -3.18
CA ALA A 56 -6.02 5.76 -4.11
C ALA A 56 -6.46 6.12 -5.55
N ALA A 57 -7.37 7.09 -5.72
CA ALA A 57 -7.90 7.49 -7.02
C ALA A 57 -6.84 8.11 -7.92
N ALA A 58 -6.00 9.00 -7.39
CA ALA A 58 -4.94 9.64 -8.16
C ALA A 58 -3.94 8.64 -8.76
N PRO A 59 -3.43 7.62 -8.02
CA PRO A 59 -2.64 6.53 -8.58
C PRO A 59 -3.31 5.79 -9.74
N VAL A 60 -4.61 5.50 -9.65
CA VAL A 60 -5.33 4.79 -10.73
C VAL A 60 -5.29 5.58 -12.03
N VAL A 61 -5.60 6.88 -11.96
CA VAL A 61 -5.70 7.75 -13.15
C VAL A 61 -4.33 8.09 -13.72
N LEU A 62 -3.34 8.35 -12.84
CA LEU A 62 -2.04 8.91 -13.23
C LEU A 62 -0.95 7.87 -13.46
N ALA A 63 -1.19 6.57 -13.18
CA ALA A 63 -0.18 5.52 -13.32
C ALA A 63 0.47 5.47 -14.71
N LEU A 64 -0.33 5.56 -15.77
CA LEU A 64 0.18 5.55 -17.15
C LEU A 64 1.02 6.80 -17.46
N ALA A 65 0.62 7.97 -16.95
CA ALA A 65 1.37 9.21 -17.12
C ALA A 65 2.71 9.14 -16.38
N ALA A 66 2.70 8.61 -15.15
CA ALA A 66 3.90 8.40 -14.34
C ALA A 66 4.87 7.40 -15.01
N GLY A 67 4.34 6.29 -15.56
CA GLY A 67 5.11 5.31 -16.31
C GLY A 67 5.78 5.90 -17.54
N ARG A 68 5.01 6.64 -18.37
CA ARG A 68 5.54 7.33 -19.56
C ARG A 68 6.62 8.36 -19.20
N LEU A 69 6.41 9.10 -18.12
CA LEU A 69 7.40 10.08 -17.65
C LEU A 69 8.70 9.39 -17.22
N ALA A 70 8.58 8.26 -16.48
CA ALA A 70 9.73 7.48 -16.04
C ALA A 70 10.47 6.84 -17.21
N ASP A 71 9.74 6.34 -18.24
CA ASP A 71 10.35 5.74 -19.42
C ASP A 71 11.12 6.75 -20.27
N ARG A 72 10.60 7.97 -20.40
CA ARG A 72 11.23 9.03 -21.22
C ARG A 72 12.39 9.72 -20.54
N HIS A 73 12.31 9.92 -19.21
CA HIS A 73 13.24 10.79 -18.47
C HIS A 73 14.02 10.07 -17.37
N GLY A 74 13.90 8.72 -17.27
CA GLY A 74 14.56 7.95 -16.22
C GLY A 74 14.02 8.25 -14.82
N TYR A 75 14.89 8.15 -13.81
CA TYR A 75 14.53 8.28 -12.40
C TYR A 75 14.31 9.72 -11.91
N HIS A 76 15.20 10.66 -12.29
CA HIS A 76 15.36 11.95 -11.61
C HIS A 76 14.18 12.91 -11.80
N LEU A 77 13.62 13.02 -13.02
CA LEU A 77 12.50 13.92 -13.25
C LEU A 77 11.22 13.44 -12.57
N PRO A 78 10.80 12.17 -12.71
CA PRO A 78 9.63 11.66 -11.99
C PRO A 78 9.74 11.79 -10.48
N ILE A 79 10.92 11.60 -9.87
CA ILE A 79 11.07 11.74 -8.42
C ILE A 79 10.96 13.21 -7.98
N ARG A 80 11.45 14.17 -8.79
CA ARG A 80 11.26 15.61 -8.51
C ARG A 80 9.78 15.97 -8.56
N VAL A 81 9.05 15.49 -9.56
CA VAL A 81 7.59 15.67 -9.67
C VAL A 81 6.89 15.04 -8.46
N ALA A 82 7.28 13.82 -8.08
CA ALA A 82 6.74 13.13 -6.91
C ALA A 82 6.91 13.94 -5.63
N VAL A 83 8.12 14.43 -5.38
CA VAL A 83 8.44 15.25 -4.20
C VAL A 83 7.66 16.57 -4.22
N ALA A 84 7.61 17.27 -5.35
CA ALA A 84 6.87 18.52 -5.48
C ALA A 84 5.37 18.33 -5.19
N LEU A 85 4.74 17.33 -5.81
CA LEU A 85 3.31 17.02 -5.56
C LEU A 85 3.06 16.68 -4.09
N THR A 86 3.93 15.87 -3.49
CA THR A 86 3.76 15.42 -2.10
C THR A 86 3.95 16.58 -1.12
N ILE A 87 4.94 17.47 -1.34
CA ILE A 87 5.15 18.66 -0.51
C ILE A 87 3.97 19.63 -0.63
N VAL A 88 3.51 19.92 -1.87
CA VAL A 88 2.35 20.79 -2.07
C VAL A 88 1.11 20.21 -1.37
N GLY A 89 0.89 18.89 -1.47
CA GLY A 89 -0.17 18.21 -0.73
C GLY A 89 -0.03 18.35 0.78
N GLY A 90 1.17 18.21 1.32
CA GLY A 90 1.45 18.42 2.74
C GLY A 90 1.20 19.88 3.18
N ILE A 91 1.60 20.86 2.37
CA ILE A 91 1.31 22.29 2.62
C ILE A 91 -0.21 22.54 2.63
N CYS A 92 -0.97 21.94 1.69
CA CYS A 92 -2.43 22.03 1.70
C CYS A 92 -3.02 21.46 2.99
N ALA A 93 -2.46 20.36 3.53
CA ALA A 93 -2.88 19.82 4.81
C ALA A 93 -2.58 20.78 5.98
N VAL A 94 -1.41 21.45 5.98
CA VAL A 94 -1.08 22.49 6.98
C VAL A 94 -2.06 23.66 6.87
N ILE A 95 -2.31 24.19 5.69
CA ILE A 95 -3.26 25.29 5.47
C ILE A 95 -4.67 24.89 5.94
N ALA A 96 -5.08 23.66 5.70
CA ALA A 96 -6.35 23.14 6.14
C ALA A 96 -6.52 23.21 7.68
N THR A 97 -5.45 23.17 8.47
CA THR A 97 -5.53 23.31 9.94
C THR A 97 -5.73 24.73 10.42
N VAL A 98 -5.46 25.74 9.59
CA VAL A 98 -5.55 27.17 9.96
C VAL A 98 -6.72 27.89 9.28
N VAL A 99 -7.37 27.26 8.29
CA VAL A 99 -8.50 27.82 7.54
C VAL A 99 -9.74 26.92 7.71
N PRO A 100 -10.54 27.12 8.79
CA PRO A 100 -11.67 26.22 9.10
C PRO A 100 -12.70 26.12 7.98
N ALA A 101 -13.03 27.24 7.31
CA ALA A 101 -14.05 27.28 6.26
C ALA A 101 -13.75 26.38 5.02
N GLY A 102 -12.50 25.98 4.83
CA GLY A 102 -12.07 25.15 3.70
C GLY A 102 -11.33 23.88 4.11
N GLN A 103 -11.34 23.52 5.37
CA GLN A 103 -10.52 22.45 5.94
C GLN A 103 -10.69 21.13 5.20
N PHE A 104 -11.90 20.63 5.04
CA PHE A 104 -12.16 19.36 4.38
C PHE A 104 -11.69 19.35 2.91
N ILE A 105 -11.93 20.44 2.18
CA ILE A 105 -11.46 20.59 0.79
C ILE A 105 -9.92 20.57 0.76
N GLY A 106 -9.26 21.30 1.66
CA GLY A 106 -7.80 21.28 1.80
C GLY A 106 -7.24 19.88 2.06
N LEU A 107 -7.88 19.11 2.92
CA LEU A 107 -7.51 17.71 3.19
C LEU A 107 -7.76 16.81 1.98
N CYS A 108 -8.81 17.02 1.20
CA CYS A 108 -9.07 16.30 -0.05
C CYS A 108 -7.98 16.59 -1.10
N ILE A 109 -7.58 17.85 -1.26
CA ILE A 109 -6.48 18.25 -2.16
C ILE A 109 -5.16 17.62 -1.68
N ALA A 110 -4.89 17.64 -0.38
CA ALA A 110 -3.73 16.99 0.23
C ALA A 110 -3.69 15.48 -0.09
N ALA A 111 -4.82 14.79 0.06
CA ALA A 111 -4.95 13.36 -0.24
C ALA A 111 -4.66 13.05 -1.71
N LEU A 112 -5.26 13.80 -2.65
CA LEU A 112 -5.02 13.63 -4.09
C LEU A 112 -3.55 13.86 -4.46
N LEU A 113 -2.96 14.97 -3.99
CA LEU A 113 -1.60 15.36 -4.37
C LEU A 113 -0.55 14.41 -3.77
N THR A 114 -0.70 14.01 -2.51
CA THR A 114 0.23 13.07 -1.87
C THR A 114 0.11 11.67 -2.45
N GLY A 115 -1.11 11.22 -2.77
CA GLY A 115 -1.35 9.97 -3.48
C GLY A 115 -0.72 9.97 -4.88
N ALA A 116 -0.95 11.02 -5.66
CA ALA A 116 -0.33 11.22 -6.98
C ALA A 116 1.20 11.21 -6.88
N GLY A 117 1.77 12.04 -6.00
CA GLY A 117 3.22 12.15 -5.83
C GLY A 117 3.85 10.80 -5.46
N THR A 118 3.27 10.08 -4.52
CA THR A 118 3.76 8.75 -4.12
C THR A 118 3.71 7.75 -5.28
N SER A 119 2.68 7.80 -6.13
CA SER A 119 2.56 6.94 -7.32
C SER A 119 3.67 7.22 -8.34
N PHE A 120 3.95 8.51 -8.65
CA PHE A 120 5.06 8.88 -9.55
C PHE A 120 6.41 8.39 -9.00
N GLY A 121 6.64 8.57 -7.70
CA GLY A 121 7.87 8.12 -7.04
C GLY A 121 8.02 6.61 -7.07
N LEU A 122 6.96 5.86 -6.71
CA LEU A 122 6.98 4.40 -6.67
C LEU A 122 7.28 3.80 -8.05
N ILE A 123 6.62 4.28 -9.11
CA ILE A 123 6.83 3.78 -10.48
C ILE A 123 8.27 4.06 -10.93
N ALA A 124 8.80 5.26 -10.68
CA ALA A 124 10.17 5.61 -11.02
C ALA A 124 11.20 4.74 -10.28
N ILE A 125 10.99 4.52 -8.98
CA ILE A 125 11.85 3.70 -8.12
C ILE A 125 11.83 2.23 -8.59
N GLN A 126 10.64 1.65 -8.79
CA GLN A 126 10.50 0.27 -9.23
C GLN A 126 11.12 0.02 -10.61
N ARG A 127 10.89 0.96 -11.56
CA ARG A 127 11.49 0.89 -12.89
C ARG A 127 13.02 0.95 -12.82
N SER A 128 13.58 1.90 -12.08
CA SER A 128 15.04 2.03 -11.95
C SER A 128 15.66 0.82 -11.23
N ALA A 129 15.00 0.31 -10.19
CA ALA A 129 15.41 -0.91 -9.51
C ALA A 129 15.43 -2.13 -10.47
N GLY A 130 14.38 -2.30 -11.27
CA GLY A 130 14.30 -3.38 -12.25
C GLY A 130 15.41 -3.31 -13.30
N ARG A 131 15.81 -2.11 -13.74
CA ARG A 131 16.91 -1.90 -14.71
C ARG A 131 18.31 -2.14 -14.13
N MET A 132 18.44 -2.19 -12.83
CA MET A 132 19.70 -2.52 -12.17
C MET A 132 20.00 -4.03 -12.17
N ALA A 133 19.00 -4.87 -12.37
CA ALA A 133 19.12 -6.33 -12.32
C ALA A 133 19.86 -6.88 -13.55
N ASN A 134 20.77 -7.82 -13.31
CA ASN A 134 21.49 -8.56 -14.36
C ASN A 134 20.90 -9.97 -14.61
N GLY A 135 19.63 -10.17 -14.27
CA GLY A 135 18.91 -11.42 -14.45
C GLY A 135 17.79 -11.64 -13.46
N THR A 136 17.07 -12.76 -13.60
CA THR A 136 15.87 -13.06 -12.80
C THR A 136 16.15 -13.21 -11.31
N THR A 137 17.32 -13.73 -10.94
CA THR A 137 17.73 -13.89 -9.52
C THR A 137 17.98 -12.55 -8.87
N ASP A 138 18.67 -11.65 -9.55
CA ASP A 138 18.91 -10.28 -9.07
C ASP A 138 17.61 -9.50 -8.96
N LEU A 139 16.68 -9.66 -9.91
CA LEU A 139 15.34 -9.06 -9.85
C LEU A 139 14.62 -9.45 -8.56
N LYS A 140 14.56 -10.75 -8.24
CA LYS A 140 13.91 -11.23 -7.01
C LYS A 140 14.55 -10.62 -5.76
N ARG A 141 15.89 -10.56 -5.71
CA ARG A 141 16.63 -9.98 -4.59
C ARG A 141 16.36 -8.49 -4.44
N ILE A 142 16.46 -7.73 -5.55
CA ILE A 142 16.23 -6.27 -5.55
C ILE A 142 14.80 -5.94 -5.10
N PHE A 143 13.80 -6.60 -5.68
CA PHE A 143 12.40 -6.33 -5.32
C PHE A 143 12.05 -6.82 -3.91
N SER A 144 12.71 -7.86 -3.39
CA SER A 144 12.56 -8.27 -1.98
C SER A 144 13.04 -7.17 -1.04
N TRP A 145 14.24 -6.63 -1.26
CA TRP A 145 14.76 -5.51 -0.48
C TRP A 145 13.92 -4.24 -0.64
N LEU A 146 13.53 -3.91 -1.86
CA LEU A 146 12.67 -2.76 -2.13
C LEU A 146 11.30 -2.88 -1.45
N GLY A 147 10.78 -4.11 -1.33
CA GLY A 147 9.53 -4.40 -0.63
C GLY A 147 9.53 -4.08 0.87
N LEU A 148 10.71 -3.92 1.50
CA LEU A 148 10.81 -3.47 2.89
C LEU A 148 10.50 -1.99 3.06
N ALA A 149 10.75 -1.17 2.03
CA ALA A 149 10.54 0.28 2.11
C ALA A 149 9.08 0.66 2.43
N PRO A 150 8.05 0.13 1.75
CA PRO A 150 6.66 0.40 2.13
C PRO A 150 6.32 -0.09 3.53
N ALA A 151 6.86 -1.25 3.96
CA ALA A 151 6.60 -1.77 5.29
C ALA A 151 7.15 -0.84 6.37
N LEU A 152 8.39 -0.37 6.22
CA LEU A 152 9.00 0.61 7.14
C LEU A 152 8.26 1.95 7.10
N ALA A 153 7.88 2.44 5.93
CA ALA A 153 7.14 3.69 5.80
C ALA A 153 5.76 3.64 6.47
N ASN A 154 5.07 2.49 6.42
CA ASN A 154 3.80 2.26 7.11
C ASN A 154 3.94 2.20 8.65
N VAL A 155 5.16 2.01 9.18
CA VAL A 155 5.45 2.20 10.61
C VAL A 155 5.78 3.67 10.89
N ILE A 156 6.76 4.21 10.15
CA ILE A 156 7.35 5.54 10.40
C ILE A 156 6.29 6.64 10.24
N GLY A 157 5.51 6.60 9.17
CA GLY A 157 4.52 7.66 8.88
C GLY A 157 3.47 7.82 9.97
N PRO A 158 2.68 6.78 10.29
CA PRO A 158 1.65 6.85 11.34
C PRO A 158 2.21 7.15 12.73
N VAL A 159 3.37 6.60 13.09
CA VAL A 159 4.01 6.85 14.40
C VAL A 159 4.44 8.32 14.52
N ILE A 160 5.14 8.87 13.50
CA ILE A 160 5.50 10.29 13.48
C ILE A 160 4.25 11.17 13.54
N ALA A 161 3.24 10.87 12.71
CA ALA A 161 2.00 11.64 12.69
C ALA A 161 1.32 11.64 14.07
N GLY A 162 1.09 10.46 14.65
CA GLY A 162 0.38 10.32 15.92
C GLY A 162 1.11 11.02 17.07
N THR A 163 2.43 10.82 17.21
CA THR A 163 3.22 11.45 18.28
C THR A 163 3.23 12.97 18.15
N LEU A 164 3.40 13.51 16.93
CA LEU A 164 3.42 14.95 16.74
C LEU A 164 2.04 15.60 16.93
N ILE A 165 0.95 14.90 16.57
CA ILE A 165 -0.41 15.38 16.83
C ILE A 165 -0.66 15.52 18.33
N ASP A 166 -0.25 14.55 19.14
CA ASP A 166 -0.45 14.58 20.59
C ASP A 166 0.46 15.62 21.28
N LEU A 167 1.70 15.81 20.79
CA LEU A 167 2.65 16.75 21.39
C LEU A 167 2.42 18.21 21.00
N ALA A 168 2.06 18.47 19.73
CA ALA A 168 2.04 19.83 19.19
C ALA A 168 0.90 20.08 18.18
N GLY A 169 -0.04 19.15 18.04
CA GLY A 169 -1.20 19.27 17.18
C GLY A 169 -0.96 18.95 15.70
N PHE A 170 -2.05 19.01 14.94
CA PHE A 170 -2.06 18.65 13.51
C PHE A 170 -1.16 19.51 12.65
N GLN A 171 -1.05 20.81 12.94
CA GLN A 171 -0.28 21.75 12.13
C GLN A 171 1.20 21.34 12.05
N LEU A 172 1.84 21.06 13.20
CA LEU A 172 3.23 20.62 13.24
C LEU A 172 3.39 19.23 12.62
N ALA A 173 2.46 18.32 12.88
CA ALA A 173 2.47 16.99 12.32
C ALA A 173 2.48 17.03 10.77
N PHE A 174 1.56 17.78 10.15
CA PHE A 174 1.52 17.95 8.70
C PHE A 174 2.76 18.65 8.16
N ALA A 175 3.30 19.66 8.84
CA ALA A 175 4.50 20.37 8.42
C ALA A 175 5.73 19.44 8.40
N VAL A 176 5.94 18.64 9.44
CA VAL A 176 7.03 17.66 9.50
C VAL A 176 6.85 16.56 8.45
N LEU A 177 5.63 16.03 8.29
CA LEU A 177 5.35 15.04 7.25
C LEU A 177 5.61 15.60 5.84
N ALA A 178 5.24 16.86 5.57
CA ALA A 178 5.49 17.52 4.30
C ALA A 178 6.99 17.72 4.00
N ALA A 179 7.84 17.79 5.03
CA ALA A 179 9.29 17.91 4.87
C ALA A 179 9.98 16.57 4.54
N LEU A 180 9.41 15.41 4.93
CA LEU A 180 10.02 14.09 4.72
C LEU A 180 10.40 13.81 3.25
N PRO A 181 9.59 14.16 2.23
CA PRO A 181 9.92 13.92 0.83
C PRO A 181 11.21 14.59 0.37
N LEU A 182 11.67 15.66 1.03
CA LEU A 182 12.95 16.32 0.72
C LEU A 182 14.13 15.34 0.84
N ALA A 183 14.07 14.40 1.79
CA ALA A 183 15.09 13.38 1.92
C ALA A 183 15.20 12.49 0.66
N SER A 184 14.11 12.31 -0.10
CA SER A 184 14.16 11.58 -1.37
C SER A 184 15.03 12.28 -2.41
N LEU A 185 15.11 13.62 -2.41
CA LEU A 185 16.01 14.37 -3.30
C LEU A 185 17.48 14.22 -2.87
N VAL A 186 17.73 14.10 -1.57
CA VAL A 186 19.10 13.83 -1.06
C VAL A 186 19.53 12.42 -1.51
N TRP A 187 18.68 11.42 -1.33
CA TRP A 187 18.96 10.04 -1.78
C TRP A 187 19.11 9.96 -3.31
N ALA A 188 18.34 10.75 -4.07
CA ALA A 188 18.41 10.76 -5.54
C ALA A 188 19.80 11.10 -6.09
N ARG A 189 20.63 11.81 -5.34
CA ARG A 189 22.01 12.12 -5.74
C ARG A 189 22.91 10.89 -5.87
N PHE A 190 22.53 9.80 -5.25
CA PHE A 190 23.26 8.52 -5.27
C PHE A 190 22.73 7.53 -6.30
N VAL A 191 21.65 7.89 -7.01
CA VAL A 191 21.11 7.08 -8.10
C VAL A 191 21.75 7.55 -9.41
N PRO A 192 22.35 6.65 -10.21
CA PRO A 192 22.97 7.02 -11.49
C PRO A 192 21.98 7.68 -12.44
N VAL A 193 22.44 8.67 -13.21
CA VAL A 193 21.64 9.25 -14.27
C VAL A 193 21.53 8.26 -15.43
N GLU A 194 20.32 7.89 -15.79
CA GLU A 194 20.07 7.00 -16.89
C GLU A 194 20.20 7.73 -18.24
N ALA A 195 20.85 7.08 -19.22
CA ALA A 195 20.82 7.57 -20.58
C ALA A 195 19.38 7.51 -21.13
N ARG A 196 18.99 8.53 -21.90
CA ARG A 196 17.65 8.62 -22.50
C ARG A 196 17.43 7.41 -23.41
N ALA A 197 16.49 6.54 -23.06
CA ALA A 197 16.19 5.37 -23.88
C ALA A 197 15.43 5.79 -25.14
N ALA A 198 15.85 5.32 -26.31
CA ALA A 198 15.03 5.36 -27.51
C ALA A 198 13.76 4.52 -27.28
N VAL A 199 12.60 5.12 -27.52
CA VAL A 199 11.31 4.45 -27.34
C VAL A 199 11.15 3.44 -28.48
N ALA A 200 11.28 2.14 -28.20
CA ALA A 200 10.94 1.10 -29.15
C ALA A 200 9.42 1.14 -29.46
N PRO A 201 9.01 0.91 -30.74
CA PRO A 201 7.59 0.82 -31.07
C PRO A 201 6.92 -0.31 -30.28
N ALA A 202 5.72 -0.04 -29.75
CA ALA A 202 4.95 -1.06 -29.03
C ALA A 202 4.41 -2.09 -30.03
N GLU A 203 4.90 -3.33 -29.97
CA GLU A 203 4.27 -4.46 -30.65
C GLU A 203 2.83 -4.63 -30.17
N ARG A 204 1.90 -4.94 -31.11
CA ARG A 204 0.50 -5.27 -30.78
C ARG A 204 0.47 -6.53 -29.91
N ARG A 205 0.21 -6.34 -28.61
CA ARG A 205 0.04 -7.46 -27.66
C ARG A 205 -1.39 -7.98 -27.68
N PRO A 206 -1.61 -9.30 -27.46
CA PRO A 206 -2.95 -9.85 -27.30
C PRO A 206 -3.72 -9.17 -26.15
N ASN A 207 -5.04 -9.28 -26.16
CA ASN A 207 -5.90 -8.65 -25.15
C ASN A 207 -5.63 -9.25 -23.76
N SER A 208 -5.21 -8.42 -22.80
CA SER A 208 -4.90 -8.88 -21.45
C SER A 208 -6.12 -9.44 -20.70
N TRP A 209 -7.33 -9.03 -21.11
CA TRP A 209 -8.58 -9.47 -20.48
C TRP A 209 -8.88 -10.96 -20.69
N ASP A 210 -8.26 -11.61 -21.71
CA ASP A 210 -8.42 -13.05 -21.95
C ASP A 210 -7.93 -13.88 -20.77
N LEU A 211 -7.00 -13.35 -19.97
CA LEU A 211 -6.51 -14.01 -18.75
C LEU A 211 -7.60 -14.21 -17.69
N LEU A 212 -8.66 -13.41 -17.71
CA LEU A 212 -9.79 -13.61 -16.79
C LEU A 212 -10.54 -14.91 -17.06
N GLY A 213 -10.47 -15.44 -18.27
CA GLY A 213 -11.00 -16.75 -18.64
C GLY A 213 -10.09 -17.94 -18.27
N ALA A 214 -8.86 -17.69 -17.85
CA ALA A 214 -7.92 -18.75 -17.50
C ALA A 214 -8.34 -19.47 -16.21
N PRO A 215 -8.25 -20.81 -16.14
CA PRO A 215 -8.62 -21.58 -14.98
C PRO A 215 -7.89 -21.11 -13.70
N GLY A 216 -8.66 -20.82 -12.65
CA GLY A 216 -8.12 -20.40 -11.36
C GLY A 216 -7.72 -18.92 -11.26
N PHE A 217 -7.51 -18.19 -12.39
CA PHE A 217 -7.04 -16.82 -12.37
C PHE A 217 -8.05 -15.85 -11.71
N THR A 218 -9.31 -15.88 -12.15
CA THR A 218 -10.37 -15.04 -11.57
C THR A 218 -10.61 -15.37 -10.09
N ARG A 219 -10.52 -16.66 -9.72
CA ARG A 219 -10.62 -17.09 -8.31
C ARG A 219 -9.46 -16.55 -7.47
N LEU A 220 -8.24 -16.60 -7.99
CA LEU A 220 -7.06 -16.02 -7.33
C LEU A 220 -7.21 -14.50 -7.16
N LEU A 221 -7.70 -13.81 -8.20
CA LEU A 221 -7.97 -12.37 -8.13
C LEU A 221 -9.03 -12.04 -7.06
N PHE A 222 -10.09 -12.84 -6.96
CA PHE A 222 -11.14 -12.67 -5.95
C PHE A 222 -10.61 -12.86 -4.53
N VAL A 223 -9.84 -13.92 -4.26
CA VAL A 223 -9.20 -14.16 -2.96
C VAL A 223 -8.24 -13.03 -2.62
N ASN A 224 -7.40 -12.63 -3.58
CA ASN A 224 -6.48 -11.52 -3.39
C ASN A 224 -7.22 -10.18 -3.13
N TRP A 225 -8.35 -9.95 -3.79
CA TRP A 225 -9.18 -8.78 -3.58
C TRP A 225 -9.78 -8.74 -2.17
N LEU A 226 -10.34 -9.84 -1.66
CA LEU A 226 -10.85 -9.93 -0.29
C LEU A 226 -9.77 -9.67 0.76
N LEU A 227 -8.57 -10.23 0.55
CA LEU A 227 -7.46 -10.03 1.48
C LEU A 227 -6.86 -8.60 1.38
N ALA A 228 -6.84 -8.00 0.18
CA ALA A 228 -6.47 -6.61 0.01
C ALA A 228 -7.51 -5.66 0.66
N SER A 229 -8.79 -5.96 0.47
CA SER A 229 -9.88 -5.21 1.13
C SER A 229 -9.80 -5.32 2.66
N SER A 230 -9.32 -6.45 3.22
CA SER A 230 -9.08 -6.58 4.66
C SER A 230 -8.00 -5.62 5.16
N TRP A 231 -6.98 -5.35 4.35
CA TRP A 231 -5.99 -4.31 4.63
C TRP A 231 -6.64 -2.93 4.64
N ASP A 232 -7.45 -2.62 3.63
CA ASP A 232 -8.15 -1.34 3.51
C ASP A 232 -9.13 -1.14 4.68
N VAL A 233 -9.89 -2.18 5.07
CA VAL A 233 -10.77 -2.18 6.26
C VAL A 233 -9.99 -1.84 7.53
N HIS A 234 -8.85 -2.49 7.77
CA HIS A 234 -8.04 -2.21 8.94
C HIS A 234 -7.58 -0.74 8.98
N THR A 235 -7.01 -0.25 7.87
CA THR A 235 -6.50 1.12 7.81
C THR A 235 -7.62 2.19 7.84
N PHE A 236 -8.84 1.84 7.39
CA PHE A 236 -10.01 2.70 7.43
C PHE A 236 -10.68 2.73 8.82
N LEU A 237 -10.97 1.54 9.40
CA LEU A 237 -11.78 1.44 10.60
C LEU A 237 -10.99 1.67 11.90
N VAL A 238 -9.68 1.40 11.94
CA VAL A 238 -8.89 1.60 13.16
C VAL A 238 -8.89 3.06 13.63
N PRO A 239 -8.67 4.07 12.77
CA PRO A 239 -8.79 5.47 13.17
C PRO A 239 -10.20 5.84 13.66
N ILE A 240 -11.25 5.34 13.00
CA ILE A 240 -12.65 5.60 13.37
C ILE A 240 -12.95 5.00 14.75
N LEU A 241 -12.71 3.69 14.90
CA LEU A 241 -12.99 2.97 16.14
C LEU A 241 -12.15 3.48 17.31
N GLY A 242 -10.87 3.87 17.04
CA GLY A 242 -10.01 4.49 18.04
C GLY A 242 -10.51 5.87 18.48
N HIS A 243 -10.99 6.66 17.54
CA HIS A 243 -11.61 7.96 17.82
C HIS A 243 -12.91 7.81 18.65
N GLU A 244 -13.81 6.91 18.23
CA GLU A 244 -15.06 6.60 18.97
C GLU A 244 -14.79 6.16 20.44
N ARG A 245 -13.62 5.53 20.68
CA ARG A 245 -13.20 5.08 22.03
C ARG A 245 -12.36 6.10 22.79
N GLY A 246 -12.14 7.28 22.24
CA GLY A 246 -11.37 8.35 22.88
C GLY A 246 -9.86 8.08 22.97
N PHE A 247 -9.31 7.22 22.11
CA PHE A 247 -7.87 6.95 22.10
C PHE A 247 -7.08 8.16 21.58
N SER A 248 -5.86 8.33 22.10
CA SER A 248 -4.92 9.34 21.61
C SER A 248 -4.48 9.04 20.18
N ALA A 249 -4.04 10.07 19.44
CA ALA A 249 -3.56 9.88 18.07
C ALA A 249 -2.31 9.00 18.03
N SER A 250 -1.44 9.09 19.05
CA SER A 250 -0.26 8.20 19.15
C SER A 250 -0.66 6.75 19.37
N ALA A 251 -1.69 6.46 20.17
CA ALA A 251 -2.18 5.10 20.37
C ALA A 251 -2.72 4.51 19.06
N ILE A 252 -3.48 5.29 18.29
CA ILE A 252 -3.97 4.88 16.95
C ILE A 252 -2.80 4.65 15.99
N GLY A 253 -1.83 5.58 15.96
CA GLY A 253 -0.62 5.46 15.16
C GLY A 253 0.21 4.21 15.50
N LEU A 254 0.33 3.89 16.80
CA LEU A 254 1.01 2.68 17.26
C LEU A 254 0.28 1.40 16.85
N VAL A 255 -1.05 1.35 16.91
CA VAL A 255 -1.81 0.19 16.43
C VAL A 255 -1.55 -0.07 14.95
N LEU A 256 -1.57 0.97 14.11
CA LEU A 256 -1.23 0.86 12.69
C LEU A 256 0.26 0.50 12.48
N GLY A 257 1.16 1.04 13.31
CA GLY A 257 2.58 0.72 13.29
C GLY A 257 2.86 -0.75 13.65
N VAL A 258 2.21 -1.28 14.68
CA VAL A 258 2.33 -2.70 15.09
C VAL A 258 1.86 -3.62 13.97
N PHE A 259 0.75 -3.30 13.29
CA PHE A 259 0.30 -4.02 12.11
C PHE A 259 1.39 -4.08 11.04
N ALA A 260 1.99 -2.93 10.70
CA ALA A 260 3.03 -2.84 9.68
C ALA A 260 4.32 -3.59 10.08
N ILE A 261 4.70 -3.54 11.35
CA ILE A 261 5.84 -4.33 11.88
C ILE A 261 5.56 -5.82 11.74
N ALA A 262 4.36 -6.29 12.09
CA ALA A 262 3.98 -7.69 11.96
C ALA A 262 4.00 -8.15 10.50
N VAL A 263 3.52 -7.31 9.56
CA VAL A 263 3.63 -7.55 8.11
C VAL A 263 5.10 -7.69 7.68
N ALA A 264 5.97 -6.78 8.13
CA ALA A 264 7.39 -6.83 7.80
C ALA A 264 8.07 -8.09 8.38
N ALA A 265 7.77 -8.42 9.63
CA ALA A 265 8.33 -9.58 10.32
C ALA A 265 8.01 -10.89 9.58
N VAL A 266 6.74 -11.10 9.19
CA VAL A 266 6.38 -12.32 8.47
C VAL A 266 7.03 -12.40 7.09
N ARG A 267 7.21 -11.27 6.41
CA ARG A 267 7.90 -11.22 5.10
C ARG A 267 9.37 -11.59 5.19
N LEU A 268 10.03 -11.34 6.32
CA LEU A 268 11.40 -11.77 6.57
C LEU A 268 11.49 -13.28 6.87
N VAL A 269 10.45 -13.85 7.49
CA VAL A 269 10.40 -15.27 7.88
C VAL A 269 9.97 -16.18 6.71
N ILE A 270 9.08 -15.72 5.83
CA ILE A 270 8.56 -16.52 4.72
C ILE A 270 9.66 -17.17 3.86
N PRO A 271 10.73 -16.47 3.43
CA PRO A 271 11.79 -17.10 2.63
C PRO A 271 12.44 -18.31 3.28
N LEU A 272 12.53 -18.32 4.63
CA LEU A 272 13.11 -19.43 5.40
C LEU A 272 12.21 -20.66 5.42
N LEU A 273 10.90 -20.46 5.35
CA LEU A 273 9.87 -21.51 5.39
C LEU A 273 9.28 -21.85 4.03
N ALA A 274 9.69 -21.16 2.97
CA ALA A 274 9.05 -21.20 1.64
C ALA A 274 8.89 -22.62 1.07
N HIS A 275 9.86 -23.52 1.35
CA HIS A 275 9.86 -24.91 0.91
C HIS A 275 8.80 -25.79 1.62
N ARG A 276 8.26 -25.35 2.76
CA ARG A 276 7.25 -26.07 3.53
C ARG A 276 5.85 -25.50 3.39
N LEU A 277 5.73 -24.28 2.86
CA LEU A 277 4.47 -23.58 2.75
C LEU A 277 3.75 -23.96 1.45
N ARG A 278 2.48 -24.35 1.56
CA ARG A 278 1.57 -24.51 0.41
C ARG A 278 0.72 -23.25 0.30
N GLU A 279 0.71 -22.63 -0.87
CA GLU A 279 0.12 -21.33 -1.11
C GLU A 279 -1.37 -21.28 -0.69
N ALA A 280 -2.17 -22.28 -1.10
CA ALA A 280 -3.59 -22.35 -0.74
C ALA A 280 -3.81 -22.48 0.77
N HIS A 281 -3.02 -23.28 1.48
CA HIS A 281 -3.18 -23.41 2.93
C HIS A 281 -2.85 -22.10 3.66
N VAL A 282 -1.81 -21.38 3.21
CA VAL A 282 -1.46 -20.09 3.77
C VAL A 282 -2.54 -19.04 3.50
N LEU A 283 -3.09 -19.00 2.28
CA LEU A 283 -4.20 -18.10 1.94
C LEU A 283 -5.46 -18.39 2.72
N VAL A 284 -5.86 -19.67 2.85
CA VAL A 284 -7.01 -20.09 3.69
C VAL A 284 -6.78 -19.71 5.15
N GLY A 285 -5.60 -20.01 5.70
CA GLY A 285 -5.23 -19.67 7.08
C GLY A 285 -5.27 -18.16 7.31
N ALA A 286 -4.74 -17.36 6.38
CA ALA A 286 -4.82 -15.91 6.45
C ALA A 286 -6.26 -15.39 6.45
N MET A 287 -7.13 -15.93 5.57
CA MET A 287 -8.54 -15.54 5.52
C MET A 287 -9.29 -15.87 6.81
N LEU A 288 -9.11 -17.09 7.35
CA LEU A 288 -9.74 -17.50 8.61
C LEU A 288 -9.23 -16.67 9.79
N MET A 289 -7.93 -16.36 9.82
CA MET A 289 -7.33 -15.51 10.85
C MET A 289 -7.86 -14.08 10.75
N CYS A 290 -7.97 -13.50 9.54
CA CYS A 290 -8.60 -12.19 9.33
C CYS A 290 -10.05 -12.18 9.82
N ALA A 291 -10.83 -13.21 9.50
CA ALA A 291 -12.22 -13.34 9.94
C ALA A 291 -12.32 -13.38 11.47
N ALA A 292 -11.48 -14.18 12.14
CA ALA A 292 -11.42 -14.26 13.60
C ALA A 292 -11.04 -12.91 14.24
N VAL A 293 -10.00 -12.23 13.71
CA VAL A 293 -9.59 -10.92 14.22
C VAL A 293 -10.69 -9.89 14.04
N PHE A 294 -11.37 -9.86 12.89
CA PHE A 294 -12.46 -8.92 12.64
C PHE A 294 -13.69 -9.19 13.51
N ALA A 295 -13.91 -10.45 13.95
CA ALA A 295 -14.93 -10.75 14.94
C ALA A 295 -14.59 -10.15 16.33
N VAL A 296 -13.30 -10.12 16.70
CA VAL A 296 -12.81 -9.64 18.00
C VAL A 296 -12.63 -8.11 18.04
N TYR A 297 -12.28 -7.45 16.93
CA TYR A 297 -12.00 -6.01 16.91
C TYR A 297 -13.08 -5.13 17.55
N PRO A 298 -14.40 -5.35 17.27
CA PRO A 298 -15.46 -4.57 17.93
C PRO A 298 -15.49 -4.72 19.45
N LEU A 299 -14.95 -5.80 19.98
CA LEU A 299 -14.89 -6.11 21.43
C LEU A 299 -13.63 -5.54 22.11
N ALA A 300 -12.67 -5.01 21.33
CA ALA A 300 -11.41 -4.52 21.85
C ALA A 300 -11.55 -3.08 22.41
N HIS A 301 -11.87 -2.93 23.68
CA HIS A 301 -12.08 -1.62 24.32
C HIS A 301 -10.81 -0.89 24.77
N THR A 302 -9.64 -1.48 24.62
CA THR A 302 -8.35 -0.86 24.94
C THR A 302 -7.41 -0.83 23.75
N ALA A 303 -6.56 0.19 23.67
CA ALA A 303 -5.57 0.32 22.59
C ALA A 303 -4.62 -0.89 22.54
N TRP A 304 -4.33 -1.51 23.69
CA TRP A 304 -3.49 -2.68 23.80
C TRP A 304 -4.10 -3.91 23.11
N VAL A 305 -5.38 -4.18 23.37
CA VAL A 305 -6.10 -5.29 22.71
C VAL A 305 -6.22 -5.03 21.22
N MET A 306 -6.49 -3.78 20.80
CA MET A 306 -6.47 -3.41 19.38
C MET A 306 -5.09 -3.62 18.76
N GLY A 307 -4.01 -3.32 19.47
CA GLY A 307 -2.64 -3.59 19.04
C GLY A 307 -2.36 -5.08 18.85
N CYS A 308 -2.82 -5.93 19.75
CA CYS A 308 -2.71 -7.39 19.60
C CYS A 308 -3.50 -7.90 18.37
N CYS A 309 -4.72 -7.41 18.16
CA CYS A 309 -5.51 -7.69 16.96
C CYS A 309 -4.76 -7.26 15.69
N ALA A 310 -4.17 -6.06 15.69
CA ALA A 310 -3.39 -5.52 14.60
C ALA A 310 -2.15 -6.37 14.29
N ALA A 311 -1.43 -6.83 15.33
CA ALA A 311 -0.28 -7.72 15.17
C ALA A 311 -0.68 -9.03 14.48
N VAL A 312 -1.73 -9.71 14.97
CA VAL A 312 -2.22 -10.97 14.39
C VAL A 312 -2.67 -10.77 12.94
N LEU A 313 -3.42 -9.68 12.67
CA LEU A 313 -3.86 -9.34 11.33
C LEU A 313 -2.68 -9.06 10.39
N GLY A 314 -1.65 -8.36 10.89
CA GLY A 314 -0.43 -8.06 10.15
C GLY A 314 0.35 -9.33 9.77
N LEU A 315 0.46 -10.31 10.69
CA LEU A 315 1.06 -11.61 10.39
C LEU A 315 0.28 -12.35 9.30
N ALA A 316 -1.05 -12.35 9.37
CA ALA A 316 -1.91 -12.99 8.37
C ALA A 316 -1.75 -12.33 6.99
N LEU A 317 -1.94 -11.00 6.90
CA LEU A 317 -1.93 -10.27 5.63
C LEU A 317 -0.52 -10.11 5.04
N GLY A 318 0.52 -10.10 5.87
CA GLY A 318 1.91 -10.03 5.42
C GLY A 318 2.32 -11.21 4.54
N ALA A 319 1.76 -12.40 4.79
CA ALA A 319 2.03 -13.61 4.02
C ALA A 319 1.32 -13.66 2.66
N VAL A 320 0.26 -12.88 2.47
CA VAL A 320 -0.63 -12.97 1.30
C VAL A 320 0.08 -12.67 -0.01
N GLN A 321 0.79 -11.54 -0.08
CA GLN A 321 1.38 -11.08 -1.34
C GLN A 321 2.38 -12.06 -1.95
N PRO A 322 3.34 -12.64 -1.21
CA PRO A 322 4.23 -13.67 -1.77
C PRO A 322 3.46 -14.88 -2.29
N MET A 323 2.46 -15.37 -1.55
CA MET A 323 1.68 -16.54 -1.95
C MET A 323 0.87 -16.28 -3.22
N VAL A 324 0.17 -15.15 -3.28
CA VAL A 324 -0.59 -14.76 -4.48
C VAL A 324 0.32 -14.60 -5.70
N MET A 325 1.50 -13.98 -5.55
CA MET A 325 2.43 -13.79 -6.64
C MET A 325 3.00 -15.12 -7.14
N THR A 326 3.34 -16.05 -6.23
CA THR A 326 3.80 -17.39 -6.60
C THR A 326 2.70 -18.14 -7.36
N THR A 327 1.49 -18.17 -6.83
CA THR A 327 0.34 -18.82 -7.49
C THR A 327 0.05 -18.20 -8.86
N LEU A 328 0.09 -16.86 -8.96
CA LEU A 328 -0.14 -16.15 -10.23
C LEU A 328 0.87 -16.58 -11.31
N HIS A 329 2.15 -16.72 -10.93
CA HIS A 329 3.18 -17.20 -11.86
C HIS A 329 2.99 -18.66 -12.26
N GLN A 330 2.48 -19.51 -11.36
CA GLN A 330 2.22 -20.93 -11.64
C GLN A 330 1.05 -21.15 -12.60
N ILE A 331 0.00 -20.32 -12.52
CA ILE A 331 -1.22 -20.47 -13.32
C ILE A 331 -1.22 -19.62 -14.59
N THR A 332 -0.20 -18.76 -14.80
CA THR A 332 -0.12 -17.85 -15.95
C THR A 332 1.08 -18.21 -16.82
N PRO A 333 0.94 -18.24 -18.17
CA PRO A 333 2.07 -18.46 -19.07
C PRO A 333 3.19 -17.42 -18.88
N ALA A 334 4.44 -17.85 -18.90
CA ALA A 334 5.60 -17.00 -18.66
C ALA A 334 5.63 -15.69 -19.49
N PRO A 335 5.27 -15.68 -20.80
CA PRO A 335 5.25 -14.44 -21.60
C PRO A 335 4.19 -13.44 -21.17
N ARG A 336 3.20 -13.85 -20.35
CA ARG A 336 2.05 -13.03 -19.93
C ARG A 336 2.07 -12.67 -18.43
N HIS A 337 3.14 -12.95 -17.70
CA HIS A 337 3.26 -12.63 -16.28
C HIS A 337 3.08 -11.14 -16.01
N GLY A 338 3.62 -10.24 -16.86
CA GLY A 338 3.47 -8.81 -16.73
C GLY A 338 2.00 -8.35 -16.84
N GLU A 339 1.24 -8.93 -17.79
CA GLU A 339 -0.19 -8.65 -17.96
C GLU A 339 -1.00 -9.11 -16.76
N ALA A 340 -0.71 -10.30 -16.24
CA ALA A 340 -1.36 -10.85 -15.06
C ALA A 340 -1.13 -9.96 -13.79
N ILE A 341 0.11 -9.49 -13.60
CA ILE A 341 0.47 -8.57 -12.53
C ILE A 341 -0.26 -7.22 -12.71
N ALA A 342 -0.36 -6.72 -13.94
CA ALA A 342 -1.08 -5.48 -14.23
C ALA A 342 -2.57 -5.60 -13.91
N LEU A 343 -3.26 -6.66 -14.33
CA LEU A 343 -4.66 -6.92 -14.00
C LEU A 343 -4.89 -7.02 -12.50
N ARG A 344 -4.02 -7.75 -11.79
CA ARG A 344 -4.05 -7.83 -10.34
C ARG A 344 -3.92 -6.44 -9.69
N SER A 345 -2.95 -5.64 -10.14
CA SER A 345 -2.69 -4.30 -9.60
C SER A 345 -3.87 -3.36 -9.86
N MET A 346 -4.47 -3.42 -11.06
CA MET A 346 -5.69 -2.65 -11.37
C MET A 346 -6.84 -3.01 -10.44
N ALA A 347 -7.09 -4.31 -10.21
CA ALA A 347 -8.15 -4.76 -9.32
C ALA A 347 -7.95 -4.27 -7.88
N ILE A 348 -6.72 -4.31 -7.36
CA ILE A 348 -6.41 -3.83 -6.01
C ILE A 348 -6.57 -2.30 -5.93
N ASN A 349 -5.97 -1.55 -6.86
CA ASN A 349 -6.02 -0.09 -6.82
C ASN A 349 -7.46 0.44 -6.98
N LEU A 350 -8.26 -0.20 -7.84
CA LEU A 350 -9.68 0.13 -7.97
C LEU A 350 -10.44 -0.18 -6.67
N SER A 351 -10.15 -1.32 -6.03
CA SER A 351 -10.72 -1.67 -4.73
C SER A 351 -10.33 -0.63 -3.68
N SER A 352 -9.05 -0.29 -3.56
CA SER A 352 -8.55 0.70 -2.60
C SER A 352 -9.10 2.11 -2.83
N ALA A 353 -9.58 2.42 -4.04
CA ALA A 353 -10.28 3.68 -4.33
C ALA A 353 -11.76 3.63 -3.94
N VAL A 354 -12.45 2.51 -4.23
CA VAL A 354 -13.91 2.37 -4.08
C VAL A 354 -14.30 1.90 -2.68
N MET A 355 -13.56 0.95 -2.09
CA MET A 355 -13.92 0.35 -0.81
C MET A 355 -14.00 1.34 0.35
N PRO A 356 -13.08 2.30 0.53
CA PRO A 356 -13.21 3.29 1.59
C PRO A 356 -14.48 4.14 1.47
N LEU A 357 -14.89 4.48 0.24
CA LEU A 357 -16.15 5.20 -0.01
C LEU A 357 -17.36 4.34 0.37
N ALA A 358 -17.38 3.07 -0.06
CA ALA A 358 -18.44 2.12 0.29
C ALA A 358 -18.52 1.90 1.79
N PHE A 359 -17.38 1.73 2.47
CA PHE A 359 -17.32 1.59 3.92
C PHE A 359 -17.69 2.87 4.67
N GLY A 360 -17.32 4.05 4.12
CA GLY A 360 -17.73 5.32 4.70
C GLY A 360 -19.24 5.53 4.66
N LEU A 361 -19.88 5.22 3.53
CA LEU A 361 -21.34 5.29 3.39
C LEU A 361 -22.06 4.24 4.26
N ALA A 362 -21.60 2.99 4.24
CA ALA A 362 -22.15 1.93 5.07
C ALA A 362 -21.88 2.16 6.57
N GLY A 363 -20.71 2.71 6.92
CA GLY A 363 -20.35 3.02 8.31
C GLY A 363 -21.20 4.12 8.93
N ALA A 364 -21.65 5.09 8.12
CA ALA A 364 -22.56 6.14 8.58
C ALA A 364 -23.92 5.58 9.04
N THR A 365 -24.34 4.43 8.50
CA THR A 365 -25.61 3.78 8.85
C THR A 365 -25.48 2.60 9.81
N LEU A 366 -24.40 1.81 9.68
CA LEU A 366 -24.21 0.55 10.40
C LEU A 366 -23.22 0.65 11.57
N GLY A 367 -22.36 1.68 11.56
CA GLY A 367 -21.26 1.83 12.52
C GLY A 367 -20.02 0.97 12.22
N ALA A 368 -18.88 1.34 12.80
CA ALA A 368 -17.59 0.69 12.55
C ALA A 368 -17.58 -0.79 12.94
N SER A 369 -18.24 -1.15 14.03
CA SER A 369 -18.31 -2.54 14.53
C SER A 369 -19.00 -3.50 13.54
N ALA A 370 -20.10 -3.06 12.94
CA ALA A 370 -20.83 -3.88 11.98
C ALA A 370 -20.01 -4.11 10.69
N LEU A 371 -19.24 -3.11 10.26
CA LEU A 371 -18.37 -3.26 9.10
C LEU A 371 -17.24 -4.28 9.33
N PHE A 372 -16.67 -4.34 10.53
CA PHE A 372 -15.71 -5.39 10.89
C PHE A 372 -16.34 -6.78 10.79
N TRP A 373 -17.56 -6.96 11.32
CA TRP A 373 -18.26 -8.26 11.26
C TRP A 373 -18.65 -8.66 9.84
N LEU A 374 -19.16 -7.71 9.05
CA LEU A 374 -19.50 -7.95 7.64
C LEU A 374 -18.27 -8.38 6.83
N MET A 375 -17.15 -7.66 7.01
CA MET A 375 -15.92 -8.01 6.31
C MET A 375 -15.34 -9.33 6.81
N GLY A 376 -15.42 -9.60 8.12
CA GLY A 376 -15.05 -10.89 8.70
C GLY A 376 -15.83 -12.06 8.10
N ALA A 377 -17.16 -11.91 7.96
CA ALA A 377 -18.01 -12.91 7.32
C ALA A 377 -17.67 -13.09 5.83
N ALA A 378 -17.45 -11.99 5.09
CA ALA A 378 -17.08 -12.02 3.68
C ALA A 378 -15.75 -12.73 3.45
N VAL A 379 -14.72 -12.41 4.24
CA VAL A 379 -13.40 -13.05 4.13
C VAL A 379 -13.45 -14.51 4.59
N GLY A 380 -14.17 -14.79 5.67
CA GLY A 380 -14.35 -16.17 6.17
C GLY A 380 -15.03 -17.07 5.14
N SER A 381 -16.12 -16.60 4.52
CA SER A 381 -16.81 -17.35 3.45
C SER A 381 -15.95 -17.50 2.20
N GLY A 382 -15.17 -16.46 1.84
CA GLY A 382 -14.24 -16.48 0.72
C GLY A 382 -13.12 -17.53 0.88
N SER A 383 -12.83 -18.00 2.10
CA SER A 383 -11.85 -19.05 2.35
C SER A 383 -12.20 -20.37 1.62
N LEU A 384 -13.48 -20.60 1.34
CA LEU A 384 -13.93 -21.74 0.53
C LEU A 384 -13.41 -21.66 -0.91
N ALA A 385 -13.35 -20.46 -1.48
CA ALA A 385 -12.75 -20.23 -2.80
C ALA A 385 -11.24 -20.48 -2.79
N ALA A 386 -10.55 -20.09 -1.71
CA ALA A 386 -9.11 -20.27 -1.57
C ALA A 386 -8.69 -21.75 -1.51
N ARG A 387 -9.52 -22.63 -0.97
CA ARG A 387 -9.24 -24.09 -0.90
C ARG A 387 -9.07 -24.77 -2.27
N HIS A 388 -9.66 -24.18 -3.31
CA HIS A 388 -9.64 -24.75 -4.66
C HIS A 388 -8.60 -24.09 -5.59
N ILE A 389 -7.71 -23.26 -5.05
CA ILE A 389 -6.65 -22.60 -5.83
C ILE A 389 -5.62 -23.63 -6.31
N ASP A 390 -5.21 -24.59 -5.44
CA ASP A 390 -4.24 -25.64 -5.79
C ASP A 390 -4.78 -26.70 -6.79
N ALA A 391 -6.10 -26.76 -7.00
CA ALA A 391 -6.72 -27.69 -7.94
C ALA A 391 -6.62 -27.25 -9.41
N ALA A 392 -6.19 -26.02 -9.67
CA ALA A 392 -5.93 -25.55 -11.01
C ALA A 392 -4.55 -26.08 -11.46
N LYS A 393 -4.53 -27.31 -12.05
CA LYS A 393 -3.36 -27.78 -12.81
C LYS A 393 -3.03 -26.72 -13.86
N PRO A 394 -1.72 -26.50 -14.17
CA PRO A 394 -1.33 -25.55 -15.21
C PRO A 394 -2.11 -25.91 -16.50
N ALA A 395 -2.81 -24.93 -17.04
CA ALA A 395 -3.61 -25.08 -18.25
C ALA A 395 -2.74 -25.24 -19.51
N TYR A 396 -1.41 -25.26 -19.33
CA TYR A 396 -0.44 -25.37 -20.39
C TYR A 396 0.66 -26.35 -19.99
N PRO A 397 0.98 -27.34 -20.87
CA PRO A 397 2.08 -28.27 -20.69
C PRO A 397 3.44 -27.57 -20.74
#